data_2501f72b2b439b641fb7b16afda39406
#
_entry.id   2501f72b2b439b641fb7b16afda39406
#
_cell.length_a   1.000
_cell.length_b   1.000
_cell.length_c   1.000
_cell.angle_alpha   90.00
_cell.angle_beta   90.00
_cell.angle_gamma   90.00
#
_symmetry.space_group_name_H-M   'P 1'
#
loop_
_entity.id
_entity.type
_entity.pdbx_description
1 polymer ?
#
loop_
_entity_poly.entity_id
_entity_poly.type
_entity_poly.pdbx_seq_one_letter_code
_entity_poly.pdbx_strand_id
1 'polypeptide(L)'
;MFILDSEYDTAGDQGQAIDRLVEQIESNQERCILMGVTGSGKTFAMANIIERLGVPTLILSHNKTLARQLWQEISELFPSNAVEYFVSYYDYYQPEAYIPGRDLYIDKELQMNERIEQERFSTVASLVSRPDVITVGTVSAIYGLNPPEVFQQNHLRLEVGQKSDPQEIVRELVGLHYRRVSGEITRGDIRLRGEVLDIWMPSRDDPIRVRFGWEGIEKIQVCEAISWEILDEFEEAWIHPREFYMTSEESFNLAIEDIEHELEDRVGWFQEKGMEIEAYRLEGRTKFDLEMLTEIGSCKGVENYSRHFDRRSKGERSFCLLDFFSSNAERFHGGSDRYLVIMDESHVTLPQVGGMYGGDFSRKKNLVDHGFRLPSEYDIRP
;
A
#
# COMPACT_ATOMS: atom_id res chain seq x y z
N MET A 1 -13.23 -18.43 -1.13
CA MET A 1 -14.52 -18.37 -1.89
C MET A 1 -15.25 -17.13 -1.41
N PHE A 2 -15.79 -16.32 -2.31
CA PHE A 2 -16.64 -15.19 -1.94
C PHE A 2 -18.05 -15.70 -1.61
N ILE A 3 -18.64 -15.18 -0.54
CA ILE A 3 -19.97 -15.59 -0.04
C ILE A 3 -20.79 -14.32 0.11
N LEU A 4 -21.73 -14.14 -0.82
CA LEU A 4 -22.70 -13.05 -0.79
C LEU A 4 -23.77 -13.34 0.27
N ASP A 5 -23.90 -12.44 1.23
CA ASP A 5 -24.99 -12.48 2.24
C ASP A 5 -25.95 -11.31 1.97
N SER A 6 -27.17 -11.64 1.54
CA SER A 6 -28.19 -10.66 1.23
C SER A 6 -29.58 -11.21 1.38
N GLU A 7 -30.48 -10.41 1.95
CA GLU A 7 -31.92 -10.69 2.00
C GLU A 7 -32.62 -10.37 0.66
N TYR A 8 -31.90 -9.77 -0.31
CA TYR A 8 -32.44 -9.34 -1.59
C TYR A 8 -32.10 -10.32 -2.69
N ASP A 9 -33.08 -10.55 -3.56
CA ASP A 9 -32.92 -11.25 -4.84
C ASP A 9 -32.75 -10.25 -5.99
N THR A 10 -32.19 -10.71 -7.10
CA THR A 10 -32.09 -9.91 -8.33
C THR A 10 -33.49 -9.57 -8.87
N ALA A 11 -33.72 -8.32 -9.22
CA ALA A 11 -34.98 -7.82 -9.72
C ALA A 11 -34.88 -7.20 -11.12
N GLY A 12 -35.98 -7.30 -11.89
CA GLY A 12 -36.03 -6.73 -13.24
C GLY A 12 -34.95 -7.31 -14.16
N ASP A 13 -34.21 -6.43 -14.84
CA ASP A 13 -33.19 -6.82 -15.80
C ASP A 13 -31.82 -7.15 -15.15
N GLN A 14 -31.68 -7.04 -13.82
CA GLN A 14 -30.42 -7.26 -13.11
C GLN A 14 -29.87 -8.67 -13.37
N GLY A 15 -30.67 -9.71 -13.21
CA GLY A 15 -30.23 -11.09 -13.42
C GLY A 15 -29.66 -11.31 -14.81
N GLN A 16 -30.34 -10.82 -15.84
CA GLN A 16 -29.89 -10.94 -17.22
C GLN A 16 -28.58 -10.12 -17.47
N ALA A 17 -28.47 -8.93 -16.87
CA ALA A 17 -27.26 -8.11 -16.98
C ALA A 17 -26.04 -8.77 -16.32
N ILE A 18 -26.24 -9.37 -15.13
CA ILE A 18 -25.20 -10.12 -14.41
C ILE A 18 -24.75 -11.33 -15.23
N ASP A 19 -25.70 -12.15 -15.72
CA ASP A 19 -25.39 -13.34 -16.52
C ASP A 19 -24.55 -13.00 -17.75
N ARG A 20 -24.93 -11.95 -18.49
CA ARG A 20 -24.21 -11.48 -19.68
C ARG A 20 -22.80 -10.98 -19.34
N LEU A 21 -22.65 -10.22 -18.25
CA LEU A 21 -21.35 -9.69 -17.84
C LEU A 21 -20.40 -10.81 -17.42
N VAL A 22 -20.88 -11.76 -16.64
CA VAL A 22 -20.09 -12.93 -16.24
C VAL A 22 -19.64 -13.72 -17.48
N GLU A 23 -20.57 -14.05 -18.39
CA GLU A 23 -20.25 -14.76 -19.65
C GLU A 23 -19.22 -14.00 -20.50
N GLN A 24 -19.36 -12.68 -20.62
CA GLN A 24 -18.41 -11.85 -21.35
C GLN A 24 -17.02 -11.87 -20.73
N ILE A 25 -16.90 -11.73 -19.42
CA ILE A 25 -15.64 -11.74 -18.69
C ILE A 25 -14.99 -13.14 -18.77
N GLU A 26 -15.74 -14.20 -18.58
CA GLU A 26 -15.26 -15.59 -18.71
C GLU A 26 -14.80 -15.93 -20.14
N SER A 27 -15.38 -15.27 -21.15
CA SER A 27 -14.95 -15.39 -22.55
C SER A 27 -13.76 -14.49 -22.90
N ASN A 28 -13.06 -13.92 -21.90
CA ASN A 28 -11.91 -13.01 -22.02
C ASN A 28 -12.23 -11.68 -22.71
N GLN A 29 -13.45 -11.16 -22.57
CA GLN A 29 -13.72 -9.79 -22.96
C GLN A 29 -13.10 -8.84 -21.94
N GLU A 30 -12.07 -8.11 -22.35
CA GLU A 30 -11.28 -7.25 -21.48
C GLU A 30 -12.06 -6.08 -20.87
N ARG A 31 -13.11 -5.62 -21.53
CA ARG A 31 -13.85 -4.42 -21.11
C ARG A 31 -15.34 -4.62 -21.28
N CYS A 32 -16.08 -4.45 -20.17
CA CYS A 32 -17.54 -4.49 -20.14
C CYS A 32 -18.08 -3.24 -19.46
N ILE A 33 -19.28 -2.81 -19.79
CA ILE A 33 -19.93 -1.64 -19.19
C ILE A 33 -21.31 -2.04 -18.68
N LEU A 34 -21.56 -1.81 -17.40
CA LEU A 34 -22.88 -1.87 -16.79
C LEU A 34 -23.46 -0.46 -16.71
N MET A 35 -24.53 -0.20 -17.42
CA MET A 35 -25.26 1.07 -17.36
C MET A 35 -26.57 0.91 -16.58
N GLY A 36 -26.79 1.81 -15.62
CA GLY A 36 -28.01 1.83 -14.84
C GLY A 36 -28.22 3.20 -14.18
N VAL A 37 -29.49 3.59 -14.02
CA VAL A 37 -29.83 4.83 -13.31
C VAL A 37 -29.47 4.73 -11.83
N THR A 38 -29.39 5.87 -11.14
CA THR A 38 -29.20 5.90 -9.69
C THR A 38 -30.33 5.10 -9.00
N GLY A 39 -29.96 4.26 -8.03
CA GLY A 39 -30.92 3.40 -7.32
C GLY A 39 -31.34 2.14 -8.08
N SER A 40 -30.73 1.82 -9.24
CA SER A 40 -31.01 0.56 -9.97
C SER A 40 -30.34 -0.68 -9.38
N GLY A 41 -29.66 -0.58 -8.23
CA GLY A 41 -28.98 -1.70 -7.58
C GLY A 41 -27.67 -2.10 -8.26
N LYS A 42 -26.91 -1.14 -8.83
CA LYS A 42 -25.59 -1.43 -9.44
C LYS A 42 -24.62 -2.08 -8.46
N THR A 43 -24.58 -1.63 -7.19
CA THR A 43 -23.74 -2.22 -6.14
C THR A 43 -24.08 -3.69 -5.91
N PHE A 44 -25.37 -4.00 -5.86
CA PHE A 44 -25.84 -5.40 -5.71
C PHE A 44 -25.49 -6.25 -6.95
N ALA A 45 -25.60 -5.69 -8.14
CA ALA A 45 -25.16 -6.37 -9.36
C ALA A 45 -23.63 -6.62 -9.35
N MET A 46 -22.81 -5.65 -8.92
CA MET A 46 -21.37 -5.82 -8.74
C MET A 46 -21.07 -6.96 -7.77
N ALA A 47 -21.75 -7.01 -6.62
CA ALA A 47 -21.56 -8.05 -5.61
C ALA A 47 -21.86 -9.45 -6.19
N ASN A 48 -22.94 -9.60 -6.93
CA ASN A 48 -23.25 -10.87 -7.61
C ASN A 48 -22.20 -11.28 -8.64
N ILE A 49 -21.63 -10.33 -9.38
CA ILE A 49 -20.56 -10.61 -10.34
C ILE A 49 -19.29 -11.07 -9.60
N ILE A 50 -18.92 -10.41 -8.50
CA ILE A 50 -17.77 -10.77 -7.67
C ILE A 50 -17.90 -12.19 -7.12
N GLU A 51 -19.05 -12.52 -6.54
CA GLU A 51 -19.32 -13.87 -6.03
C GLU A 51 -19.19 -14.93 -7.12
N ARG A 52 -19.80 -14.71 -8.28
CA ARG A 52 -19.81 -15.68 -9.39
C ARG A 52 -18.44 -15.89 -10.02
N LEU A 53 -17.67 -14.82 -10.23
CA LEU A 53 -16.33 -14.91 -10.80
C LEU A 53 -15.33 -15.49 -9.79
N GLY A 54 -15.51 -15.26 -8.50
CA GLY A 54 -14.70 -15.85 -7.45
C GLY A 54 -13.23 -15.43 -7.48
N VAL A 55 -12.93 -14.24 -8.00
CA VAL A 55 -11.56 -13.70 -8.12
C VAL A 55 -11.37 -12.44 -7.27
N PRO A 56 -10.14 -12.13 -6.83
CA PRO A 56 -9.89 -10.91 -6.06
C PRO A 56 -10.29 -9.69 -6.87
N THR A 57 -10.91 -8.72 -6.20
CA THR A 57 -11.56 -7.60 -6.90
C THR A 57 -11.13 -6.26 -6.34
N LEU A 58 -10.71 -5.35 -7.23
CA LEU A 58 -10.45 -3.94 -6.93
C LEU A 58 -11.62 -3.10 -7.46
N ILE A 59 -12.27 -2.33 -6.59
CA ILE A 59 -13.32 -1.38 -6.95
C ILE A 59 -12.75 0.03 -6.81
N LEU A 60 -12.68 0.78 -7.90
CA LEU A 60 -12.17 2.15 -7.92
C LEU A 60 -13.30 3.17 -7.96
N SER A 61 -13.31 4.09 -7.01
CA SER A 61 -14.20 5.24 -6.97
C SER A 61 -13.40 6.55 -7.09
N HIS A 62 -14.01 7.60 -7.61
CA HIS A 62 -13.31 8.86 -7.92
C HIS A 62 -13.07 9.77 -6.71
N ASN A 63 -13.65 9.49 -5.54
CA ASN A 63 -13.39 10.23 -4.30
C ASN A 63 -13.52 9.36 -3.04
N LYS A 64 -12.94 9.86 -1.92
CA LYS A 64 -12.90 9.14 -0.64
C LYS A 64 -14.29 8.88 -0.04
N THR A 65 -15.22 9.82 -0.16
CA THR A 65 -16.55 9.72 0.46
C THR A 65 -17.38 8.62 -0.20
N LEU A 66 -17.41 8.59 -1.52
CA LEU A 66 -18.09 7.53 -2.27
C LEU A 66 -17.41 6.18 -2.11
N ALA A 67 -16.06 6.16 -2.09
CA ALA A 67 -15.33 4.93 -1.79
C ALA A 67 -15.69 4.38 -0.40
N ARG A 68 -15.85 5.25 0.62
CA ARG A 68 -16.25 4.81 1.96
C ARG A 68 -17.66 4.26 2.01
N GLN A 69 -18.60 4.92 1.33
CA GLN A 69 -19.98 4.43 1.21
C GLN A 69 -19.99 3.06 0.52
N LEU A 70 -19.33 2.95 -0.61
CA LEU A 70 -19.28 1.69 -1.37
C LEU A 70 -18.58 0.57 -0.58
N TRP A 71 -17.53 0.90 0.18
CA TRP A 71 -16.89 -0.06 1.09
C TRP A 71 -17.86 -0.57 2.16
N GLN A 72 -18.68 0.30 2.76
CA GLN A 72 -19.70 -0.10 3.73
C GLN A 72 -20.74 -1.02 3.11
N GLU A 73 -21.31 -0.65 1.95
CA GLU A 73 -22.30 -1.47 1.24
C GLU A 73 -21.72 -2.86 0.88
N ILE A 74 -20.48 -2.93 0.38
CA ILE A 74 -19.82 -4.19 0.02
C ILE A 74 -19.47 -5.01 1.28
N SER A 75 -19.06 -4.37 2.39
CA SER A 75 -18.78 -5.07 3.64
C SER A 75 -20.02 -5.73 4.25
N GLU A 76 -21.18 -5.08 4.13
CA GLU A 76 -22.46 -5.66 4.54
C GLU A 76 -22.87 -6.86 3.69
N LEU A 77 -22.55 -6.84 2.39
CA LEU A 77 -22.83 -7.92 1.44
C LEU A 77 -21.85 -9.09 1.53
N PHE A 78 -20.63 -8.87 2.06
CA PHE A 78 -19.57 -9.89 2.19
C PHE A 78 -18.99 -9.95 3.61
N PRO A 79 -19.80 -10.23 4.64
CA PRO A 79 -19.36 -10.16 6.05
C PRO A 79 -18.29 -11.22 6.41
N SER A 80 -18.16 -12.29 5.63
CA SER A 80 -17.20 -13.38 5.86
C SER A 80 -15.90 -13.24 5.04
N ASN A 81 -15.83 -12.28 4.13
CA ASN A 81 -14.70 -12.07 3.25
C ASN A 81 -13.86 -10.85 3.68
N ALA A 82 -12.65 -10.73 3.16
CA ALA A 82 -11.82 -9.55 3.40
C ALA A 82 -12.28 -8.39 2.51
N VAL A 83 -13.04 -7.45 3.07
CA VAL A 83 -13.43 -6.21 2.39
C VAL A 83 -12.61 -5.06 2.92
N GLU A 84 -11.68 -4.59 2.11
CA GLU A 84 -10.64 -3.66 2.47
C GLU A 84 -10.85 -2.26 1.89
N TYR A 85 -10.23 -1.25 2.53
CA TYR A 85 -10.34 0.15 2.13
C TYR A 85 -8.98 0.76 1.83
N PHE A 86 -8.77 1.22 0.59
CA PHE A 86 -7.48 1.72 0.14
C PHE A 86 -7.58 3.09 -0.54
N VAL A 87 -7.42 4.14 0.25
CA VAL A 87 -7.44 5.53 -0.23
C VAL A 87 -6.16 6.27 0.16
N SER A 88 -5.99 7.51 -0.29
CA SER A 88 -4.89 8.35 0.17
C SER A 88 -4.96 8.58 1.68
N TYR A 89 -3.89 8.26 2.40
CA TYR A 89 -3.79 8.42 3.86
C TYR A 89 -3.48 9.85 4.32
N TYR A 90 -3.49 10.82 3.40
CA TYR A 90 -3.32 12.22 3.73
C TYR A 90 -4.68 12.90 3.93
N ASP A 91 -4.88 13.55 5.09
CA ASP A 91 -6.01 14.46 5.31
C ASP A 91 -5.76 15.79 4.58
N TYR A 92 -4.50 16.22 4.56
CA TYR A 92 -4.01 17.33 3.76
C TYR A 92 -2.76 16.90 2.99
N TYR A 93 -2.70 17.25 1.70
CA TYR A 93 -1.54 17.00 0.86
C TYR A 93 -1.29 18.14 -0.10
N GLN A 94 -0.17 18.84 0.08
CA GLN A 94 0.37 19.80 -0.86
C GLN A 94 1.64 19.20 -1.50
N PRO A 95 1.60 18.86 -2.80
CA PRO A 95 2.78 18.35 -3.47
C PRO A 95 3.84 19.44 -3.59
N GLU A 96 5.10 19.02 -3.53
CA GLU A 96 6.25 19.86 -3.88
C GLU A 96 6.12 20.35 -5.32
N ALA A 97 6.34 21.64 -5.56
CA ALA A 97 6.26 22.21 -6.90
C ALA A 97 7.19 23.42 -7.05
N TYR A 98 7.63 23.66 -8.29
CA TYR A 98 8.33 24.87 -8.64
C TYR A 98 7.64 25.58 -9.83
N ILE A 99 7.41 26.88 -9.70
CA ILE A 99 6.78 27.73 -10.70
C ILE A 99 7.84 28.66 -11.30
N PRO A 100 8.47 28.30 -12.43
CA PRO A 100 9.59 29.05 -12.98
C PRO A 100 9.28 30.53 -13.28
N GLY A 101 8.06 30.80 -13.78
CA GLY A 101 7.64 32.17 -14.13
C GLY A 101 7.52 33.14 -12.95
N ARG A 102 7.54 32.64 -11.71
CA ARG A 102 7.46 33.43 -10.46
C ARG A 102 8.65 33.21 -9.54
N ASP A 103 9.59 32.36 -9.93
CA ASP A 103 10.69 31.85 -9.07
C ASP A 103 10.16 31.41 -7.68
N LEU A 104 9.05 30.70 -7.69
CA LEU A 104 8.37 30.28 -6.48
C LEU A 104 8.48 28.78 -6.29
N TYR A 105 9.17 28.39 -5.21
CA TYR A 105 9.22 27.01 -4.73
C TYR A 105 8.14 26.81 -3.65
N ILE A 106 7.37 25.76 -3.82
CA ILE A 106 6.32 25.31 -2.88
C ILE A 106 6.83 24.02 -2.23
N ASP A 107 7.02 24.06 -0.92
CA ASP A 107 7.46 22.89 -0.18
C ASP A 107 6.34 21.86 -0.03
N LYS A 108 6.72 20.60 0.09
CA LYS A 108 5.79 19.49 0.36
C LYS A 108 5.25 19.62 1.78
N GLU A 109 3.92 19.70 1.91
CA GLU A 109 3.22 19.64 3.19
C GLU A 109 2.25 18.47 3.19
N LEU A 110 2.18 17.74 4.30
CA LEU A 110 1.28 16.62 4.45
C LEU A 110 0.83 16.48 5.91
N GLN A 111 -0.39 16.03 6.08
CA GLN A 111 -0.93 15.59 7.35
C GLN A 111 -1.46 14.18 7.16
N MET A 112 -0.84 13.22 7.86
CA MET A 112 -1.20 11.81 7.77
C MET A 112 -2.38 11.49 8.67
N ASN A 113 -3.22 10.55 8.22
CA ASN A 113 -4.30 9.96 8.98
C ASN A 113 -3.92 8.52 9.34
N GLU A 114 -3.61 8.29 10.60
CA GLU A 114 -3.14 7.00 11.11
C GLU A 114 -4.15 5.87 10.89
N ARG A 115 -5.45 6.18 10.96
CA ARG A 115 -6.49 5.17 10.72
C ARG A 115 -6.53 4.72 9.26
N ILE A 116 -6.42 5.66 8.32
CA ILE A 116 -6.38 5.32 6.89
C ILE A 116 -5.06 4.58 6.55
N GLU A 117 -3.97 4.94 7.19
CA GLU A 117 -2.70 4.21 7.05
C GLU A 117 -2.87 2.75 7.49
N GLN A 118 -3.50 2.50 8.64
CA GLN A 118 -3.86 1.18 9.13
C GLN A 118 -4.72 0.40 8.12
N GLU A 119 -5.78 1.01 7.58
CA GLU A 119 -6.67 0.40 6.59
C GLU A 119 -5.89 0.00 5.32
N ARG A 120 -4.89 0.79 4.91
CA ARG A 120 -3.98 0.45 3.81
C ARG A 120 -3.07 -0.75 4.13
N PHE A 121 -2.50 -0.81 5.34
CA PHE A 121 -1.74 -1.98 5.79
C PHE A 121 -2.59 -3.23 5.82
N SER A 122 -3.82 -3.15 6.32
CA SER A 122 -4.80 -4.24 6.30
C SER A 122 -5.02 -4.75 4.87
N THR A 123 -5.24 -3.84 3.92
CA THR A 123 -5.43 -4.20 2.51
C THR A 123 -4.25 -5.00 1.95
N VAL A 124 -3.02 -4.50 2.15
CA VAL A 124 -1.82 -5.18 1.64
C VAL A 124 -1.61 -6.53 2.33
N ALA A 125 -1.80 -6.59 3.64
CA ALA A 125 -1.72 -7.83 4.41
C ALA A 125 -2.74 -8.87 3.92
N SER A 126 -3.98 -8.46 3.68
CA SER A 126 -5.04 -9.34 3.16
C SER A 126 -4.71 -9.84 1.76
N LEU A 127 -4.25 -8.99 0.85
CA LEU A 127 -3.85 -9.38 -0.51
C LEU A 127 -2.68 -10.38 -0.52
N VAL A 128 -1.78 -10.30 0.45
CA VAL A 128 -0.65 -11.24 0.57
C VAL A 128 -1.09 -12.59 1.16
N SER A 129 -2.07 -12.60 2.07
CA SER A 129 -2.39 -13.79 2.90
C SER A 129 -3.69 -14.49 2.54
N ARG A 130 -4.63 -13.84 1.86
CA ARG A 130 -6.00 -14.35 1.62
C ARG A 130 -6.36 -14.41 0.13
N PRO A 131 -7.12 -15.43 -0.32
CA PRO A 131 -7.60 -15.54 -1.70
C PRO A 131 -8.90 -14.75 -1.97
N ASP A 132 -9.57 -14.25 -0.94
CA ASP A 132 -10.96 -13.77 -0.98
C ASP A 132 -11.04 -12.27 -0.63
N VAL A 133 -10.25 -11.45 -1.35
CA VAL A 133 -10.08 -10.02 -1.05
C VAL A 133 -10.87 -9.15 -2.02
N ILE A 134 -11.69 -8.26 -1.48
CA ILE A 134 -12.34 -7.15 -2.20
C ILE A 134 -11.76 -5.85 -1.65
N THR A 135 -11.19 -5.02 -2.49
CA THR A 135 -10.67 -3.71 -2.05
C THR A 135 -11.44 -2.59 -2.72
N VAL A 136 -11.96 -1.67 -1.92
CA VAL A 136 -12.54 -0.42 -2.42
C VAL A 136 -11.53 0.70 -2.26
N GLY A 137 -11.14 1.32 -3.36
CA GLY A 137 -10.09 2.32 -3.37
C GLY A 137 -10.40 3.53 -4.25
N THR A 138 -9.45 4.45 -4.26
CA THR A 138 -9.45 5.60 -5.17
C THR A 138 -8.22 5.54 -6.07
N VAL A 139 -7.98 6.60 -6.83
CA VAL A 139 -6.77 6.74 -7.66
C VAL A 139 -5.46 6.50 -6.91
N SER A 140 -5.47 6.56 -5.57
CA SER A 140 -4.30 6.21 -4.74
C SER A 140 -3.83 4.76 -4.92
N ALA A 141 -4.66 3.88 -5.47
CA ALA A 141 -4.30 2.49 -5.78
C ALA A 141 -3.19 2.36 -6.84
N ILE A 142 -3.01 3.39 -7.70
CA ILE A 142 -1.94 3.40 -8.72
C ILE A 142 -0.64 4.05 -8.23
N TYR A 143 -0.57 4.52 -6.98
CA TYR A 143 0.65 5.14 -6.43
C TYR A 143 1.57 4.13 -5.76
N GLY A 144 2.86 4.48 -5.76
CA GLY A 144 3.96 3.62 -5.36
C GLY A 144 3.79 2.88 -4.03
N LEU A 145 4.07 1.59 -4.10
CA LEU A 145 4.27 0.65 -2.99
C LEU A 145 5.58 -0.10 -3.23
N ASN A 146 6.04 -0.85 -2.25
CA ASN A 146 7.11 -1.82 -2.45
C ASN A 146 6.65 -2.99 -3.34
N PRO A 147 7.60 -3.71 -3.96
CA PRO A 147 7.28 -4.97 -4.64
C PRO A 147 6.52 -5.93 -3.72
N PRO A 148 5.47 -6.62 -4.22
CA PRO A 148 4.71 -7.60 -3.44
C PRO A 148 5.61 -8.69 -2.82
N GLU A 149 6.66 -9.11 -3.52
CA GLU A 149 7.61 -10.13 -3.08
C GLU A 149 8.37 -9.70 -1.82
N VAL A 150 8.75 -8.43 -1.75
CA VAL A 150 9.44 -7.86 -0.57
C VAL A 150 8.52 -7.92 0.65
N PHE A 151 7.26 -7.58 0.49
CA PHE A 151 6.29 -7.65 1.58
C PHE A 151 5.99 -9.11 1.98
N GLN A 152 5.92 -10.02 1.00
CA GLN A 152 5.70 -11.45 1.22
C GLN A 152 6.88 -12.14 1.93
N GLN A 153 8.11 -11.75 1.63
CA GLN A 153 9.31 -12.35 2.22
C GLN A 153 9.60 -11.81 3.62
N ASN A 154 9.18 -10.57 3.90
CA ASN A 154 9.39 -9.90 5.17
C ASN A 154 8.16 -10.06 6.08
N HIS A 155 7.95 -11.26 6.58
CA HIS A 155 6.96 -11.55 7.62
C HIS A 155 7.50 -12.57 8.61
N LEU A 156 7.01 -12.52 9.83
CA LEU A 156 7.34 -13.47 10.87
C LEU A 156 6.11 -14.32 11.17
N ARG A 157 6.23 -15.64 11.01
CA ARG A 157 5.21 -16.60 11.45
C ARG A 157 5.52 -17.06 12.86
N LEU A 158 4.54 -16.91 13.74
CA LEU A 158 4.56 -17.43 15.10
C LEU A 158 3.52 -18.52 15.24
N GLU A 159 3.86 -19.64 15.88
CA GLU A 159 2.99 -20.80 16.04
C GLU A 159 3.09 -21.33 17.48
N VAL A 160 1.95 -21.74 18.05
CA VAL A 160 1.91 -22.39 19.37
C VAL A 160 2.73 -23.68 19.32
N GLY A 161 3.60 -23.87 20.31
CA GLY A 161 4.55 -24.99 20.35
C GLY A 161 5.87 -24.73 19.62
N GLN A 162 6.03 -23.60 18.92
CA GLN A 162 7.29 -23.22 18.29
C GLN A 162 8.37 -22.99 19.36
N LYS A 163 9.50 -23.69 19.21
CA LYS A 163 10.68 -23.51 20.08
C LYS A 163 11.45 -22.27 19.61
N SER A 164 11.34 -21.18 20.34
CA SER A 164 12.02 -19.92 20.02
C SER A 164 12.38 -19.18 21.29
N ASP A 165 13.53 -18.50 21.27
CA ASP A 165 13.92 -17.56 22.32
C ASP A 165 13.14 -16.24 22.11
N PRO A 166 12.46 -15.70 23.14
CA PRO A 166 11.80 -14.39 23.04
C PRO A 166 12.69 -13.27 22.51
N GLN A 167 14.01 -13.30 22.81
CA GLN A 167 14.95 -12.29 22.33
C GLN A 167 15.29 -12.47 20.84
N GLU A 168 15.21 -13.69 20.29
CA GLU A 168 15.35 -13.93 18.85
C GLU A 168 14.16 -13.34 18.10
N ILE A 169 12.94 -13.62 18.56
CA ILE A 169 11.73 -13.04 17.99
C ILE A 169 11.76 -11.50 18.06
N VAL A 170 12.20 -10.92 19.17
CA VAL A 170 12.37 -9.46 19.27
C VAL A 170 13.38 -8.94 18.25
N ARG A 171 14.48 -9.63 17.99
CA ARG A 171 15.47 -9.22 16.97
C ARG A 171 14.87 -9.28 15.56
N GLU A 172 14.12 -10.33 15.24
CA GLU A 172 13.40 -10.44 13.95
C GLU A 172 12.38 -9.33 13.78
N LEU A 173 11.60 -9.01 14.83
CA LEU A 173 10.62 -7.91 14.79
C LEU A 173 11.28 -6.53 14.65
N VAL A 174 12.44 -6.31 15.26
CA VAL A 174 13.25 -5.09 15.04
C VAL A 174 13.74 -5.05 13.58
N GLY A 175 14.10 -6.19 13.00
CA GLY A 175 14.40 -6.32 11.56
C GLY A 175 13.21 -6.00 10.66
N LEU A 176 11.98 -6.20 11.13
CA LEU A 176 10.73 -5.77 10.50
C LEU A 176 10.35 -4.32 10.84
N HIS A 177 11.28 -3.54 11.36
CA HIS A 177 11.17 -2.13 11.74
C HIS A 177 10.26 -1.84 12.94
N TYR A 178 9.85 -2.86 13.73
CA TYR A 178 9.12 -2.61 14.97
C TYR A 178 10.01 -1.91 16.00
N ARG A 179 9.43 -0.94 16.70
CA ARG A 179 10.14 -0.21 17.74
C ARG A 179 9.97 -0.90 19.10
N ARG A 180 11.08 -1.31 19.71
CA ARG A 180 11.06 -1.86 21.06
C ARG A 180 10.87 -0.77 22.09
N VAL A 181 9.85 -0.90 22.94
CA VAL A 181 9.52 0.03 24.02
C VAL A 181 9.45 -0.68 25.39
N SER A 182 9.64 0.06 26.47
CA SER A 182 9.51 -0.45 27.84
C SER A 182 8.23 0.03 28.55
N GLY A 183 7.59 1.09 28.02
CA GLY A 183 6.41 1.74 28.57
C GLY A 183 5.10 1.29 27.94
N GLU A 184 4.26 2.26 27.62
CA GLU A 184 3.05 2.04 26.83
C GLU A 184 3.43 1.66 25.41
N ILE A 185 2.58 0.84 24.78
CA ILE A 185 2.75 0.34 23.43
C ILE A 185 1.70 0.99 22.54
N THR A 186 2.13 1.38 21.35
CA THR A 186 1.29 1.91 20.29
C THR A 186 1.48 1.09 19.00
N ARG A 187 0.73 1.36 17.94
CA ARG A 187 0.90 0.67 16.67
C ARG A 187 2.34 0.78 16.14
N GLY A 188 2.88 -0.34 15.71
CA GLY A 188 4.27 -0.46 15.29
C GLY A 188 5.29 -0.66 16.42
N ASP A 189 4.82 -0.84 17.66
CA ASP A 189 5.68 -1.10 18.79
C ASP A 189 5.63 -2.57 19.23
N ILE A 190 6.72 -2.99 19.90
CA ILE A 190 6.80 -4.27 20.61
C ILE A 190 7.30 -4.05 22.02
N ARG A 191 6.84 -4.90 22.93
CA ARG A 191 7.22 -4.83 24.33
C ARG A 191 7.39 -6.23 24.92
N LEU A 192 8.61 -6.56 25.33
CA LEU A 192 8.91 -7.79 26.05
C LEU A 192 9.03 -7.55 27.56
N ARG A 193 8.23 -8.25 28.36
CA ARG A 193 8.24 -8.23 29.83
C ARG A 193 8.24 -9.66 30.36
N GLY A 194 9.42 -10.13 30.79
CA GLY A 194 9.60 -11.53 31.21
C GLY A 194 9.33 -12.48 30.04
N GLU A 195 8.33 -13.33 30.21
CA GLU A 195 7.89 -14.34 29.23
C GLU A 195 6.70 -13.88 28.37
N VAL A 196 6.40 -12.57 28.35
CA VAL A 196 5.28 -11.99 27.59
C VAL A 196 5.80 -10.98 26.59
N LEU A 197 5.52 -11.22 25.32
CA LEU A 197 5.81 -10.30 24.21
C LEU A 197 4.49 -9.75 23.67
N ASP A 198 4.32 -8.45 23.79
CA ASP A 198 3.21 -7.71 23.18
C ASP A 198 3.68 -7.13 21.84
N ILE A 199 2.90 -7.33 20.79
CA ILE A 199 3.17 -6.87 19.40
C ILE A 199 1.94 -6.12 18.90
N TRP A 200 2.09 -4.85 18.55
CA TRP A 200 0.98 -4.10 17.98
C TRP A 200 1.24 -3.79 16.52
N MET A 201 0.67 -4.60 15.64
CA MET A 201 0.82 -4.42 14.19
C MET A 201 0.12 -3.15 13.69
N PRO A 202 0.69 -2.45 12.68
CA PRO A 202 0.03 -1.31 12.04
C PRO A 202 -1.35 -1.63 11.47
N SER A 203 -1.55 -2.87 10.98
CA SER A 203 -2.78 -3.35 10.33
C SER A 203 -3.93 -3.69 11.31
N ARG A 204 -3.71 -3.68 12.63
CA ARG A 204 -4.69 -4.17 13.61
C ARG A 204 -5.12 -3.10 14.60
N ASP A 205 -6.38 -3.16 15.02
CA ASP A 205 -6.89 -2.34 16.12
C ASP A 205 -6.33 -2.80 17.47
N ASP A 206 -6.17 -4.10 17.63
CA ASP A 206 -5.80 -4.73 18.90
C ASP A 206 -4.43 -5.40 18.82
N PRO A 207 -3.60 -5.32 19.89
CA PRO A 207 -2.30 -5.95 19.95
C PRO A 207 -2.39 -7.47 20.10
N ILE A 208 -1.36 -8.14 19.59
CA ILE A 208 -1.12 -9.56 19.81
C ILE A 208 -0.22 -9.74 21.03
N ARG A 209 -0.58 -10.65 21.91
CA ARG A 209 0.20 -11.09 23.06
C ARG A 209 0.68 -12.52 22.85
N VAL A 210 1.99 -12.71 22.86
CA VAL A 210 2.64 -14.01 22.80
C VAL A 210 3.16 -14.36 24.18
N ARG A 211 2.76 -15.50 24.71
CA ARG A 211 3.26 -16.03 25.98
C ARG A 211 4.23 -17.18 25.72
N PHE A 212 5.38 -17.08 26.35
CA PHE A 212 6.41 -18.11 26.27
C PHE A 212 6.39 -18.94 27.55
N GLY A 213 6.62 -20.22 27.40
CA GLY A 213 6.87 -21.15 28.47
C GLY A 213 8.23 -21.81 28.34
N TRP A 214 8.43 -22.88 29.08
CA TRP A 214 9.71 -23.58 29.10
C TRP A 214 10.09 -24.22 27.74
N GLU A 215 9.10 -24.63 26.95
CA GLU A 215 9.32 -25.34 25.68
C GLU A 215 9.15 -24.45 24.42
N GLY A 216 8.79 -23.17 24.60
CA GLY A 216 8.57 -22.24 23.50
C GLY A 216 7.29 -21.43 23.64
N ILE A 217 6.63 -21.10 22.53
CA ILE A 217 5.37 -20.33 22.53
C ILE A 217 4.23 -21.20 23.08
N GLU A 218 3.64 -20.77 24.20
CA GLU A 218 2.51 -21.46 24.82
C GLU A 218 1.16 -20.95 24.31
N LYS A 219 1.05 -19.64 24.08
CA LYS A 219 -0.20 -19.00 23.67
C LYS A 219 0.06 -17.80 22.78
N ILE A 220 -0.86 -17.61 21.82
CA ILE A 220 -0.95 -16.41 20.99
C ILE A 220 -2.36 -15.86 21.17
N GLN A 221 -2.48 -14.64 21.70
CA GLN A 221 -3.73 -14.03 22.14
C GLN A 221 -3.90 -12.65 21.51
N VAL A 222 -5.13 -12.26 21.18
CA VAL A 222 -5.46 -10.87 20.87
C VAL A 222 -6.02 -10.23 22.14
N CYS A 223 -5.50 -9.06 22.48
CA CYS A 223 -5.91 -8.33 23.68
C CYS A 223 -6.56 -7.01 23.27
N GLU A 224 -7.62 -6.62 23.94
CA GLU A 224 -8.20 -5.29 23.78
C GLU A 224 -7.15 -4.21 24.10
N ALA A 225 -7.09 -3.18 23.25
CA ALA A 225 -5.99 -2.20 23.24
C ALA A 225 -5.81 -1.41 24.54
N ILE A 226 -6.88 -1.18 25.29
CA ILE A 226 -6.89 -0.35 26.52
C ILE A 226 -6.86 -1.22 27.78
N SER A 227 -7.81 -2.15 27.87
CA SER A 227 -7.98 -2.99 29.08
C SER A 227 -7.01 -4.15 29.15
N TRP A 228 -6.44 -4.57 28.02
CA TRP A 228 -5.62 -5.78 27.87
C TRP A 228 -6.37 -7.08 28.21
N GLU A 229 -7.70 -7.06 28.19
CA GLU A 229 -8.52 -8.25 28.26
C GLU A 229 -8.33 -9.10 27.00
N ILE A 230 -8.32 -10.42 27.19
CA ILE A 230 -8.15 -11.36 26.07
C ILE A 230 -9.46 -11.40 25.29
N LEU A 231 -9.39 -11.06 24.01
CA LEU A 231 -10.51 -11.11 23.07
C LEU A 231 -10.60 -12.47 22.36
N ASP A 232 -9.44 -13.04 21.97
CA ASP A 232 -9.38 -14.27 21.21
C ASP A 232 -8.01 -14.96 21.39
N GLU A 233 -7.94 -16.27 21.06
CA GLU A 233 -6.70 -17.07 21.06
C GLU A 233 -6.53 -17.75 19.70
N PHE A 234 -5.30 -17.78 19.20
CA PHE A 234 -4.95 -18.34 17.90
C PHE A 234 -3.84 -19.40 18.02
N GLU A 235 -3.85 -20.38 17.14
CA GLU A 235 -2.77 -21.37 17.01
C GLU A 235 -1.56 -20.80 16.26
N GLU A 236 -1.78 -19.80 15.38
CA GLU A 236 -0.72 -19.13 14.63
C GLU A 236 -1.03 -17.64 14.41
N ALA A 237 0.02 -16.84 14.27
CA ALA A 237 -0.07 -15.44 13.88
C ALA A 237 1.00 -15.08 12.84
N TRP A 238 0.62 -14.27 11.87
CA TRP A 238 1.51 -13.73 10.85
C TRP A 238 1.75 -12.25 11.12
N ILE A 239 2.99 -11.90 11.42
CA ILE A 239 3.39 -10.54 11.75
C ILE A 239 4.02 -9.92 10.51
N HIS A 240 3.37 -8.91 9.94
CA HIS A 240 3.83 -8.18 8.78
C HIS A 240 4.78 -7.03 9.16
N PRO A 241 5.58 -6.50 8.22
CA PRO A 241 6.43 -5.35 8.47
C PRO A 241 5.66 -4.14 9.01
N ARG A 242 6.35 -3.30 9.78
CA ARG A 242 5.79 -2.04 10.29
C ARG A 242 5.62 -0.98 9.20
N GLU A 243 6.44 -1.01 8.16
CA GLU A 243 6.49 0.00 7.11
C GLU A 243 6.24 -0.60 5.74
N PHE A 244 5.65 0.21 4.84
CA PHE A 244 5.43 -0.22 3.45
C PHE A 244 6.74 -0.34 2.66
N TYR A 245 7.77 0.43 3.04
CA TYR A 245 9.07 0.43 2.38
C TYR A 245 10.08 -0.32 3.24
N MET A 246 10.40 -1.54 2.83
CA MET A 246 11.43 -2.38 3.43
C MET A 246 12.56 -2.57 2.42
N THR A 247 13.78 -2.38 2.86
CA THR A 247 14.97 -2.56 2.03
C THR A 247 16.03 -3.26 2.86
N SER A 248 16.70 -4.28 2.30
CA SER A 248 17.83 -4.91 2.98
C SER A 248 18.99 -3.91 3.12
N GLU A 249 19.83 -4.09 4.13
CA GLU A 249 21.01 -3.24 4.34
C GLU A 249 21.92 -3.20 3.10
N GLU A 250 22.11 -4.32 2.43
CA GLU A 250 22.86 -4.39 1.18
C GLU A 250 22.22 -3.55 0.07
N SER A 251 20.92 -3.71 -0.15
CA SER A 251 20.17 -2.93 -1.16
C SER A 251 20.13 -1.44 -0.81
N PHE A 252 20.08 -1.12 0.49
CA PHE A 252 20.12 0.26 0.95
C PHE A 252 21.48 0.92 0.63
N ASN A 253 22.59 0.27 0.94
CA ASN A 253 23.92 0.79 0.64
C ASN A 253 24.14 0.98 -0.86
N LEU A 254 23.71 0.01 -1.68
CA LEU A 254 23.75 0.13 -3.14
C LEU A 254 22.88 1.29 -3.65
N ALA A 255 21.71 1.53 -3.04
CA ALA A 255 20.87 2.66 -3.41
C ALA A 255 21.53 4.01 -3.10
N ILE A 256 22.23 4.13 -1.97
CA ILE A 256 23.00 5.32 -1.61
C ILE A 256 24.08 5.61 -2.68
N GLU A 257 24.86 4.59 -3.05
CA GLU A 257 25.90 4.73 -4.11
C GLU A 257 25.27 5.13 -5.46
N ASP A 258 24.16 4.53 -5.86
CA ASP A 258 23.45 4.87 -7.10
C ASP A 258 22.93 6.32 -7.10
N ILE A 259 22.42 6.81 -5.95
CA ILE A 259 21.96 8.19 -5.79
C ILE A 259 23.14 9.17 -5.89
N GLU A 260 24.28 8.84 -5.28
CA GLU A 260 25.51 9.65 -5.37
C GLU A 260 25.98 9.77 -6.83
N HIS A 261 26.04 8.67 -7.55
CA HIS A 261 26.41 8.67 -8.98
C HIS A 261 25.43 9.49 -9.83
N GLU A 262 24.11 9.34 -9.63
CA GLU A 262 23.11 10.14 -10.35
C GLU A 262 23.25 11.63 -10.03
N LEU A 263 23.61 11.98 -8.79
CA LEU A 263 23.89 13.35 -8.37
C LEU A 263 25.10 13.92 -9.10
N GLU A 264 26.21 13.20 -9.12
CA GLU A 264 27.45 13.62 -9.80
C GLU A 264 27.19 13.87 -11.29
N ASP A 265 26.55 12.95 -11.96
CA ASP A 265 26.18 13.05 -13.37
C ASP A 265 25.28 14.27 -13.63
N ARG A 266 24.27 14.50 -12.79
CA ARG A 266 23.33 15.59 -12.99
C ARG A 266 23.94 16.97 -12.67
N VAL A 267 24.75 17.07 -11.63
CA VAL A 267 25.51 18.28 -11.30
C VAL A 267 26.47 18.64 -12.44
N GLY A 268 27.23 17.66 -12.95
CA GLY A 268 28.10 17.85 -14.10
C GLY A 268 27.32 18.35 -15.34
N TRP A 269 26.17 17.78 -15.60
CA TRP A 269 25.31 18.23 -16.70
C TRP A 269 24.85 19.71 -16.55
N PHE A 270 24.48 20.14 -15.34
CA PHE A 270 24.11 21.54 -15.07
C PHE A 270 25.31 22.47 -15.26
N GLN A 271 26.48 22.11 -14.77
CA GLN A 271 27.72 22.91 -14.92
C GLN A 271 28.12 23.06 -16.39
N GLU A 272 28.06 21.99 -17.18
CA GLU A 272 28.30 22.05 -18.64
C GLU A 272 27.35 23.00 -19.37
N LYS A 273 26.13 23.17 -18.86
CA LYS A 273 25.12 24.10 -19.38
C LYS A 273 25.22 25.51 -18.83
N GLY A 274 26.16 25.78 -17.90
CA GLY A 274 26.30 27.07 -17.23
C GLY A 274 25.19 27.37 -16.22
N MET A 275 24.51 26.35 -15.70
CA MET A 275 23.41 26.42 -14.75
C MET A 275 23.94 26.21 -13.32
N GLU A 276 24.78 27.12 -12.86
CA GLU A 276 25.51 26.98 -11.58
C GLU A 276 24.59 27.00 -10.35
N ILE A 277 23.48 27.74 -10.41
CA ILE A 277 22.52 27.86 -9.30
C ILE A 277 21.78 26.54 -9.12
N GLU A 278 21.35 25.94 -10.23
CA GLU A 278 20.67 24.63 -10.25
C GLU A 278 21.62 23.52 -9.76
N ALA A 279 22.86 23.53 -10.20
CA ALA A 279 23.90 22.61 -9.77
C ALA A 279 24.10 22.68 -8.25
N TYR A 280 24.34 23.89 -7.72
CA TYR A 280 24.56 24.12 -6.28
C TYR A 280 23.33 23.70 -5.43
N ARG A 281 22.13 24.04 -5.90
CA ARG A 281 20.87 23.71 -5.22
C ARG A 281 20.66 22.19 -5.13
N LEU A 282 20.82 21.50 -6.27
CA LEU A 282 20.66 20.06 -6.33
C LEU A 282 21.69 19.35 -5.43
N GLU A 283 22.95 19.75 -5.53
CA GLU A 283 24.03 19.17 -4.74
C GLU A 283 23.78 19.31 -3.24
N GLY A 284 23.47 20.52 -2.77
CA GLY A 284 23.22 20.78 -1.35
C GLY A 284 22.03 20.01 -0.80
N ARG A 285 20.95 19.94 -1.58
CA ARG A 285 19.73 19.24 -1.16
C ARG A 285 19.90 17.72 -1.13
N THR A 286 20.47 17.16 -2.19
CA THR A 286 20.63 15.70 -2.28
C THR A 286 21.67 15.20 -1.26
N LYS A 287 22.75 15.93 -1.01
CA LYS A 287 23.72 15.58 0.04
C LYS A 287 23.08 15.59 1.43
N PHE A 288 22.21 16.56 1.72
CA PHE A 288 21.45 16.58 2.97
C PHE A 288 20.49 15.39 3.08
N ASP A 289 19.77 15.05 2.00
CA ASP A 289 18.90 13.89 1.98
C ASP A 289 19.70 12.58 2.20
N LEU A 290 20.89 12.43 1.59
CA LEU A 290 21.80 11.29 1.76
C LEU A 290 22.32 11.18 3.19
N GLU A 291 22.69 12.29 3.82
CA GLU A 291 23.10 12.34 5.23
C GLU A 291 21.96 11.86 6.14
N MET A 292 20.75 12.35 5.93
CA MET A 292 19.57 11.92 6.69
C MET A 292 19.27 10.43 6.48
N LEU A 293 19.37 9.92 5.25
CA LEU A 293 19.20 8.50 4.95
C LEU A 293 20.22 7.64 5.69
N THR A 294 21.48 8.05 5.68
CA THR A 294 22.58 7.29 6.31
C THR A 294 22.51 7.32 7.84
N GLU A 295 22.14 8.47 8.44
CA GLU A 295 22.11 8.65 9.89
C GLU A 295 20.82 8.14 10.56
N ILE A 296 19.67 8.32 9.89
CA ILE A 296 18.33 8.08 10.45
C ILE A 296 17.59 6.96 9.71
N GLY A 297 18.06 6.58 8.51
CA GLY A 297 17.39 5.59 7.64
C GLY A 297 16.22 6.16 6.84
N SER A 298 15.95 7.47 6.94
CA SER A 298 14.83 8.12 6.22
C SER A 298 15.11 9.60 5.99
N CYS A 299 14.55 10.18 4.92
CA CYS A 299 14.57 11.62 4.68
C CYS A 299 13.20 12.12 4.21
N LYS A 300 12.98 13.46 4.25
CA LYS A 300 11.74 14.07 3.72
C LYS A 300 11.69 13.88 2.21
N GLY A 301 10.74 13.07 1.74
CA GLY A 301 10.58 12.76 0.33
C GLY A 301 11.44 11.57 -0.13
N VAL A 302 11.70 10.61 0.76
CA VAL A 302 12.42 9.36 0.44
C VAL A 302 11.83 8.65 -0.78
N GLU A 303 10.53 8.77 -1.02
CA GLU A 303 9.87 8.24 -2.21
C GLU A 303 10.47 8.75 -3.53
N ASN A 304 11.12 9.93 -3.53
CA ASN A 304 11.78 10.48 -4.74
C ASN A 304 12.98 9.64 -5.19
N TYR A 305 13.48 8.79 -4.31
CA TYR A 305 14.60 7.87 -4.54
C TYR A 305 14.14 6.41 -4.68
N SER A 306 12.83 6.13 -4.71
CA SER A 306 12.27 4.76 -4.69
C SER A 306 12.83 3.87 -5.80
N ARG A 307 13.12 4.41 -7.00
CA ARG A 307 13.73 3.65 -8.10
C ARG A 307 15.03 2.97 -7.68
N HIS A 308 15.86 3.65 -6.90
CA HIS A 308 17.14 3.12 -6.44
C HIS A 308 16.95 2.03 -5.38
N PHE A 309 16.01 2.24 -4.44
CA PHE A 309 15.68 1.25 -3.41
C PHE A 309 15.03 -0.01 -3.98
N ASP A 310 14.15 0.14 -4.97
CA ASP A 310 13.46 -0.97 -5.64
C ASP A 310 14.30 -1.61 -6.75
N ARG A 311 15.51 -1.08 -7.05
CA ARG A 311 16.41 -1.54 -8.10
C ARG A 311 15.77 -1.55 -9.50
N ARG A 312 14.80 -0.65 -9.74
CA ARG A 312 14.10 -0.51 -11.04
C ARG A 312 14.99 0.19 -12.07
N SER A 313 14.82 -0.20 -13.32
CA SER A 313 15.44 0.46 -14.46
C SER A 313 14.84 1.87 -14.68
N LYS A 314 15.61 2.74 -15.32
CA LYS A 314 15.13 4.07 -15.70
C LYS A 314 13.92 3.96 -16.63
N GLY A 315 12.83 4.66 -16.31
CA GLY A 315 11.57 4.64 -17.05
C GLY A 315 10.66 3.48 -16.69
N GLU A 316 11.05 2.61 -15.76
CA GLU A 316 10.21 1.55 -15.25
C GLU A 316 9.27 2.11 -14.16
N ARG A 317 7.97 1.78 -14.29
CA ARG A 317 6.95 2.28 -13.34
C ARG A 317 7.18 1.72 -11.94
N SER A 318 6.75 2.46 -10.92
CA SER A 318 6.72 1.95 -9.56
C SER A 318 5.65 0.87 -9.39
N PHE A 319 5.90 -0.04 -8.44
CA PHE A 319 4.87 -0.98 -8.01
C PHE A 319 3.69 -0.25 -7.38
N CYS A 320 2.50 -0.79 -7.52
CA CYS A 320 1.28 -0.23 -6.99
C CYS A 320 0.32 -1.34 -6.53
N LEU A 321 -0.87 -0.98 -6.08
CA LEU A 321 -1.82 -1.98 -5.57
C LEU A 321 -2.21 -3.04 -6.61
N LEU A 322 -2.21 -2.69 -7.92
CA LEU A 322 -2.50 -3.65 -8.98
C LEU A 322 -1.48 -4.81 -9.04
N ASP A 323 -0.22 -4.54 -8.69
CA ASP A 323 0.82 -5.59 -8.63
C ASP A 323 0.54 -6.58 -7.48
N PHE A 324 -0.02 -6.11 -6.37
CA PHE A 324 -0.47 -6.98 -5.28
C PHE A 324 -1.68 -7.83 -5.69
N PHE A 325 -2.62 -7.28 -6.47
CA PHE A 325 -3.71 -8.06 -7.04
C PHE A 325 -3.21 -9.12 -8.01
N SER A 326 -2.26 -8.76 -8.88
CA SER A 326 -1.62 -9.68 -9.82
C SER A 326 -0.89 -10.82 -9.07
N SER A 327 -0.12 -10.49 -8.04
CA SER A 327 0.58 -11.47 -7.21
C SER A 327 -0.37 -12.38 -6.42
N ASN A 328 -1.46 -11.83 -5.88
CA ASN A 328 -2.53 -12.60 -5.22
C ASN A 328 -3.19 -13.59 -6.19
N ALA A 329 -3.54 -13.10 -7.38
CA ALA A 329 -4.19 -13.90 -8.41
C ALA A 329 -3.29 -15.04 -8.89
N GLU A 330 -2.00 -14.79 -9.09
CA GLU A 330 -1.03 -15.84 -9.43
C GLU A 330 -0.93 -16.90 -8.35
N ARG A 331 -0.86 -16.48 -7.08
CA ARG A 331 -0.70 -17.38 -5.95
C ARG A 331 -1.93 -18.24 -5.66
N PHE A 332 -3.13 -17.66 -5.74
CA PHE A 332 -4.35 -18.30 -5.25
C PHE A 332 -5.35 -18.67 -6.36
N HIS A 333 -5.26 -18.05 -7.54
CA HIS A 333 -6.26 -18.18 -8.61
C HIS A 333 -5.69 -18.72 -9.94
N GLY A 334 -4.39 -19.04 -9.97
CA GLY A 334 -3.75 -19.75 -11.08
C GLY A 334 -3.38 -18.89 -12.28
N GLY A 335 -3.29 -17.56 -12.12
CA GLY A 335 -2.79 -16.66 -13.16
C GLY A 335 -2.76 -15.21 -12.68
N SER A 336 -1.70 -14.47 -13.00
CA SER A 336 -1.47 -13.10 -12.56
C SER A 336 -2.49 -12.08 -13.10
N ASP A 337 -3.25 -12.44 -14.11
CA ASP A 337 -4.32 -11.66 -14.74
C ASP A 337 -5.72 -12.01 -14.22
N ARG A 338 -5.83 -13.01 -13.33
CA ARG A 338 -7.11 -13.49 -12.79
C ARG A 338 -7.60 -12.67 -11.59
N TYR A 339 -7.76 -11.37 -11.80
CA TYR A 339 -8.42 -10.46 -10.87
C TYR A 339 -9.36 -9.50 -11.61
N LEU A 340 -10.33 -8.94 -10.91
CA LEU A 340 -11.33 -8.04 -11.49
C LEU A 340 -11.06 -6.59 -11.06
N VAL A 341 -11.15 -5.66 -12.01
CA VAL A 341 -11.16 -4.21 -11.71
C VAL A 341 -12.51 -3.64 -12.10
N ILE A 342 -13.23 -3.10 -11.13
CA ILE A 342 -14.49 -2.39 -11.33
C ILE A 342 -14.25 -0.89 -11.16
N MET A 343 -14.61 -0.10 -12.15
CA MET A 343 -14.53 1.37 -12.07
C MET A 343 -15.92 1.94 -11.88
N ASP A 344 -16.23 2.33 -10.65
CA ASP A 344 -17.48 3.02 -10.34
C ASP A 344 -17.47 4.42 -10.96
N GLU A 345 -18.62 4.83 -11.52
CA GLU A 345 -18.79 6.08 -12.26
C GLU A 345 -17.62 6.31 -13.24
N SER A 346 -17.37 5.31 -14.10
CA SER A 346 -16.20 5.23 -15.00
C SER A 346 -16.02 6.47 -15.88
N HIS A 347 -17.09 7.20 -16.20
CA HIS A 347 -17.05 8.47 -16.94
C HIS A 347 -16.31 9.59 -16.19
N VAL A 348 -16.18 9.49 -14.86
CA VAL A 348 -15.41 10.41 -14.01
C VAL A 348 -14.06 9.79 -13.62
N THR A 349 -14.06 8.52 -13.21
CA THR A 349 -12.87 7.83 -12.68
C THR A 349 -11.78 7.67 -13.73
N LEU A 350 -12.13 7.26 -14.97
CA LEU A 350 -11.14 7.07 -16.05
C LEU A 350 -10.42 8.37 -16.45
N PRO A 351 -11.12 9.49 -16.72
CA PRO A 351 -10.45 10.76 -16.97
C PRO A 351 -9.58 11.25 -15.82
N GLN A 352 -9.99 10.99 -14.56
CA GLN A 352 -9.19 11.33 -13.39
C GLN A 352 -7.86 10.56 -13.37
N VAL A 353 -7.91 9.24 -13.55
CA VAL A 353 -6.69 8.39 -13.62
C VAL A 353 -5.76 8.88 -14.75
N GLY A 354 -6.30 9.12 -15.95
CA GLY A 354 -5.52 9.61 -17.09
C GLY A 354 -4.94 11.02 -16.85
N GLY A 355 -5.68 11.90 -16.17
CA GLY A 355 -5.23 13.27 -15.86
C GLY A 355 -4.10 13.33 -14.83
N MET A 356 -3.97 12.32 -13.95
CA MET A 356 -2.91 12.27 -12.95
C MET A 356 -1.52 12.19 -13.57
N TYR A 357 -1.33 11.43 -14.64
CA TYR A 357 -0.03 11.30 -15.30
C TYR A 357 0.50 12.62 -15.84
N GLY A 358 -0.28 13.34 -16.67
CA GLY A 358 0.16 14.57 -17.31
C GLY A 358 0.48 15.71 -16.34
N GLY A 359 -0.36 15.88 -15.32
CA GLY A 359 -0.16 16.91 -14.28
C GLY A 359 1.08 16.66 -13.44
N ASP A 360 1.28 15.42 -13.01
CA ASP A 360 2.43 15.03 -12.20
C ASP A 360 3.75 15.12 -12.99
N PHE A 361 3.77 14.64 -14.21
CA PHE A 361 4.95 14.72 -15.07
C PHE A 361 5.39 16.18 -15.29
N SER A 362 4.45 17.10 -15.57
CA SER A 362 4.75 18.51 -15.76
C SER A 362 5.33 19.15 -14.50
N ARG A 363 4.80 18.81 -13.33
CA ARG A 363 5.27 19.28 -12.03
C ARG A 363 6.71 18.80 -11.76
N LYS A 364 6.95 17.50 -11.91
CA LYS A 364 8.26 16.87 -11.71
C LYS A 364 9.30 17.40 -12.69
N LYS A 365 8.90 17.62 -13.95
CA LYS A 365 9.78 18.22 -14.95
C LYS A 365 10.33 19.57 -14.50
N ASN A 366 9.50 20.43 -13.94
CA ASN A 366 9.97 21.73 -13.44
C ASN A 366 10.95 21.56 -12.26
N LEU A 367 10.71 20.60 -11.35
CA LEU A 367 11.62 20.34 -10.23
C LEU A 367 12.98 19.83 -10.70
N VAL A 368 12.99 18.88 -11.63
CA VAL A 368 14.23 18.28 -12.18
C VAL A 368 15.00 19.26 -13.05
N ASP A 369 14.32 20.02 -13.92
CA ASP A 369 14.96 20.97 -14.85
C ASP A 369 15.58 22.17 -14.12
N HIS A 370 15.12 22.49 -12.90
CA HIS A 370 15.62 23.62 -12.13
C HIS A 370 16.42 23.19 -10.86
N GLY A 371 16.91 21.96 -10.80
CA GLY A 371 17.82 21.49 -9.76
C GLY A 371 17.21 21.32 -8.37
N PHE A 372 15.91 21.06 -8.27
CA PHE A 372 15.27 20.74 -7.01
C PHE A 372 15.22 19.24 -6.74
N ARG A 373 15.24 18.40 -7.80
CA ARG A 373 15.18 16.93 -7.68
C ARG A 373 16.05 16.27 -8.75
N LEU A 374 16.45 15.03 -8.47
CA LEU A 374 17.14 14.15 -9.41
C LEU A 374 16.20 13.64 -10.52
N PRO A 375 16.74 13.25 -11.69
CA PRO A 375 15.94 12.64 -12.77
C PRO A 375 15.15 11.40 -12.36
N SER A 376 15.63 10.64 -11.37
CA SER A 376 14.93 9.48 -10.80
C SER A 376 13.53 9.80 -10.25
N GLU A 377 13.24 11.07 -9.93
CA GLU A 377 11.89 11.48 -9.53
C GLU A 377 10.83 11.20 -10.61
N TYR A 378 11.21 11.14 -11.89
CA TYR A 378 10.27 10.78 -12.96
C TYR A 378 9.68 9.38 -12.80
N ASP A 379 10.45 8.47 -12.19
CA ASP A 379 10.15 7.04 -12.13
C ASP A 379 9.31 6.62 -10.88
N ILE A 380 8.80 7.62 -10.11
CA ILE A 380 8.02 7.37 -8.88
C ILE A 380 6.57 6.92 -9.19
N ARG A 381 6.06 7.22 -10.38
CA ARG A 381 4.64 6.99 -10.72
C ARG A 381 4.48 6.22 -12.01
N PRO A 382 3.39 5.39 -12.08
CA PRO A 382 3.03 4.67 -13.30
C PRO A 382 2.63 5.62 -14.42
#